data_1ad8d099b8563750f24ee7a4eec72813
#
_entry.id   1ad8d099b8563750f24ee7a4eec72813
#
_cell.length_a   1.000
_cell.length_b   1.000
_cell.length_c   1.000
_cell.angle_alpha   90.00
_cell.angle_beta   90.00
_cell.angle_gamma   90.00
#
_symmetry.space_group_name_H-M   'P 1'
#
loop_
_entity.id
_entity.type
_entity.pdbx_description
1 polymer ?
#
loop_
_entity_poly.entity_id
_entity_poly.type
_entity_poly.pdbx_seq_one_letter_code
_entity_poly.pdbx_strand_id
1 'polypeptide(L)'
;MSLQLCAPIPLATTHILDDFACGEASLDDWLKRRALTNQLSGASRTFVATDQEGRVYGYYAMAAGAVSHQAATSIVRRNMPDPIPVMVLARLAVD
;
A
#
# COMPACT_ATOMS: atom_id res chain seq x y z
N MET A 1 1.69 19.83 -21.36
CA MET A 1 2.27 18.48 -21.37
C MET A 1 1.43 17.57 -20.50
N SER A 2 1.11 16.42 -21.00
CA SER A 2 0.40 15.43 -20.18
C SER A 2 1.38 14.72 -19.26
N LEU A 3 0.96 14.47 -18.00
CA LEU A 3 1.70 13.68 -17.05
C LEU A 3 1.67 12.22 -17.49
N GLN A 4 2.84 11.58 -17.53
CA GLN A 4 2.95 10.15 -17.81
C GLN A 4 3.31 9.41 -16.52
N LEU A 5 2.39 8.64 -16.03
CA LEU A 5 2.61 7.81 -14.84
C LEU A 5 3.04 6.41 -15.24
N CYS A 6 3.99 5.87 -14.49
CA CYS A 6 4.38 4.47 -14.61
C CYS A 6 3.38 3.59 -13.85
N ALA A 7 3.33 2.31 -14.23
CA ALA A 7 2.53 1.35 -13.47
C ALA A 7 3.03 1.27 -12.03
N PRO A 8 2.15 0.97 -11.05
CA PRO A 8 2.57 0.90 -9.65
C PRO A 8 3.71 -0.08 -9.43
N ILE A 9 4.71 0.37 -8.69
CA ILE A 9 5.89 -0.41 -8.32
C ILE A 9 6.11 -0.31 -6.81
N PRO A 10 6.85 -1.26 -6.23
CA PRO A 10 7.16 -1.20 -4.80
C PRO A 10 7.89 0.07 -4.41
N LEU A 11 7.52 0.64 -3.27
CA LEU A 11 8.17 1.83 -2.73
C LEU A 11 9.65 1.52 -2.42
N ALA A 12 10.54 2.43 -2.82
CA ALA A 12 11.98 2.35 -2.58
C ALA A 12 12.53 3.70 -2.10
N THR A 13 13.76 3.68 -1.58
CA THR A 13 14.41 4.88 -1.04
C THR A 13 14.66 5.96 -2.10
N THR A 14 14.67 5.58 -3.38
CA THR A 14 14.91 6.51 -4.48
C THR A 14 13.68 7.30 -4.90
N HIS A 15 12.50 6.96 -4.39
CA HIS A 15 11.27 7.67 -4.74
C HIS A 15 11.17 9.01 -4.04
N ILE A 16 10.63 10.02 -4.75
CA ILE A 16 10.48 11.39 -4.25
C ILE A 16 9.09 11.54 -3.66
N LEU A 17 9.02 11.70 -2.35
CA LEU A 17 7.77 11.77 -1.58
C LEU A 17 7.44 13.19 -1.11
N ASP A 18 8.41 14.10 -1.11
CA ASP A 18 8.33 15.39 -0.40
C ASP A 18 7.16 16.25 -0.86
N ASP A 19 6.83 16.17 -2.15
CA ASP A 19 5.77 16.99 -2.74
C ASP A 19 4.41 16.31 -2.75
N PHE A 20 4.31 15.09 -2.22
CA PHE A 20 3.05 14.36 -2.24
C PHE A 20 2.01 15.02 -1.32
N ALA A 21 0.86 15.35 -1.86
CA ALA A 21 -0.25 15.93 -1.12
C ALA A 21 -1.58 15.48 -1.76
N CYS A 22 -2.30 14.62 -1.08
CA CYS A 22 -3.57 14.08 -1.58
C CYS A 22 -4.80 14.81 -1.01
N GLY A 23 -4.58 15.80 -0.14
CA GLY A 23 -5.66 16.50 0.53
C GLY A 23 -6.01 15.95 1.91
N GLU A 24 -5.40 14.83 2.30
CA GLU A 24 -5.57 14.24 3.62
C GLU A 24 -4.21 14.11 4.30
N ALA A 25 -3.97 14.96 5.30
CA ALA A 25 -2.65 15.08 5.95
C ALA A 25 -2.19 13.76 6.58
N SER A 26 -3.09 12.98 7.14
CA SER A 26 -2.72 11.69 7.76
C SER A 26 -2.16 10.69 6.75
N LEU A 27 -2.69 10.67 5.54
CA LEU A 27 -2.21 9.81 4.47
C LEU A 27 -0.88 10.30 3.91
N ASP A 28 -0.71 11.62 3.77
CA ASP A 28 0.55 12.22 3.32
C ASP A 28 1.67 11.94 4.32
N ASP A 29 1.40 12.13 5.60
CA ASP A 29 2.37 11.90 6.68
C ASP A 29 2.74 10.43 6.78
N TRP A 30 1.77 9.53 6.64
CA TRP A 30 2.05 8.10 6.69
C TRP A 30 3.01 7.69 5.58
N LEU A 31 2.76 8.16 4.35
CA LEU A 31 3.64 7.86 3.22
C LEU A 31 5.07 8.36 3.47
N LYS A 32 5.19 9.59 3.94
CA LYS A 32 6.49 10.23 4.12
C LYS A 32 7.28 9.68 5.31
N ARG A 33 6.59 9.25 6.37
CA ARG A 33 7.24 8.91 7.65
C ARG A 33 7.27 7.43 7.97
N ARG A 34 6.30 6.66 7.47
CA ARG A 34 6.10 5.28 7.92
C ARG A 34 6.17 4.24 6.82
N ALA A 35 5.82 4.60 5.60
CA ALA A 35 5.66 3.61 4.53
C ALA A 35 6.94 2.83 4.27
N LEU A 36 8.07 3.51 4.14
CA LEU A 36 9.34 2.84 3.85
C LEU A 36 9.82 1.99 5.02
N THR A 37 9.69 2.47 6.25
CA THR A 37 10.04 1.69 7.44
C THR A 37 9.21 0.42 7.51
N ASN A 38 7.91 0.51 7.26
CA ASN A 38 7.04 -0.65 7.25
C ASN A 38 7.35 -1.60 6.09
N GLN A 39 7.74 -1.05 4.94
CA GLN A 39 8.18 -1.85 3.79
C GLN A 39 9.41 -2.69 4.14
N LEU A 40 10.40 -2.06 4.77
CA LEU A 40 11.65 -2.73 5.12
C LEU A 40 11.46 -3.77 6.23
N SER A 41 10.56 -3.52 7.16
CA SER A 41 10.27 -4.45 8.26
C SER A 41 9.30 -5.57 7.87
N GLY A 42 8.60 -5.43 6.73
CA GLY A 42 7.58 -6.37 6.31
C GLY A 42 6.21 -6.15 6.94
N ALA A 43 6.03 -5.08 7.72
CA ALA A 43 4.74 -4.78 8.37
C ALA A 43 3.65 -4.45 7.35
N SER A 44 4.02 -3.81 6.24
CA SER A 44 3.12 -3.56 5.12
C SER A 44 3.92 -3.50 3.82
N ARG A 45 3.19 -3.58 2.70
CA ARG A 45 3.77 -3.41 1.37
C ARG A 45 3.12 -2.21 0.70
N THR A 46 3.93 -1.25 0.29
CA THR A 46 3.47 -0.03 -0.37
C THR A 46 3.90 -0.04 -1.83
N PHE A 47 2.95 0.27 -2.70
CA PHE A 47 3.17 0.42 -4.14
C PHE A 47 2.86 1.86 -4.52
N VAL A 48 3.69 2.44 -5.37
CA VAL A 48 3.59 3.85 -5.75
C VAL A 48 3.46 3.99 -7.25
N ALA A 49 2.64 4.96 -7.67
CA ALA A 49 2.57 5.39 -9.05
C ALA A 49 3.40 6.66 -9.18
N THR A 50 4.41 6.60 -10.05
CA THR A 50 5.40 7.67 -10.19
C THR A 50 5.46 8.17 -11.62
N ASP A 51 6.05 9.36 -11.80
CA ASP A 51 6.51 9.79 -13.11
C ASP A 51 7.88 9.17 -13.41
N GLN A 52 8.47 9.56 -14.55
CA GLN A 52 9.75 9.01 -14.97
C GLN A 52 10.93 9.44 -14.08
N GLU A 53 10.75 10.47 -13.27
CA GLU A 53 11.76 10.97 -12.35
C GLU A 53 11.66 10.37 -10.95
N GLY A 54 10.65 9.55 -10.70
CA GLY A 54 10.45 8.91 -9.41
C GLY A 54 9.61 9.70 -8.42
N ARG A 55 9.00 10.82 -8.85
CA ARG A 55 8.06 11.56 -8.02
C ARG A 55 6.75 10.78 -7.88
N VAL A 56 6.29 10.61 -6.64
CA VAL A 56 5.09 9.84 -6.34
C VAL A 56 3.83 10.70 -6.50
N TYR A 57 2.87 10.20 -7.27
CA TYR A 57 1.56 10.83 -7.47
C TYR A 57 0.41 10.06 -6.87
N GLY A 58 0.63 8.83 -6.49
CA GLY A 58 -0.37 8.01 -5.83
C GLY A 58 0.27 6.82 -5.16
N TYR A 59 -0.39 6.26 -4.17
CA TYR A 59 0.09 5.02 -3.55
C TYR A 59 -1.07 4.21 -2.99
N TYR A 60 -0.81 2.92 -2.82
CA TYR A 60 -1.63 2.08 -1.98
C TYR A 60 -0.73 1.21 -1.11
N ALA A 61 -1.23 0.89 0.07
CA ALA A 61 -0.50 0.04 1.01
C ALA A 61 -1.37 -1.14 1.40
N MET A 62 -0.75 -2.30 1.44
CA MET A 62 -1.40 -3.55 1.82
C MET A 62 -0.71 -4.12 3.05
N ALA A 63 -1.49 -4.61 3.98
CA ALA A 63 -0.99 -5.24 5.19
C ALA A 63 -1.49 -6.67 5.28
N ALA A 64 -0.69 -7.56 5.85
CA ALA A 64 -1.11 -8.90 6.13
C ALA A 64 -2.18 -8.90 7.23
N GLY A 65 -3.20 -9.70 7.05
CA GLY A 65 -4.26 -9.86 8.04
C GLY A 65 -4.73 -11.30 8.08
N ALA A 66 -5.76 -11.54 8.87
CA ALA A 66 -6.34 -12.88 8.97
C ALA A 66 -7.84 -12.78 9.20
N VAL A 67 -8.58 -13.74 8.65
CA VAL A 67 -10.02 -13.87 8.81
C VAL A 67 -10.29 -15.19 9.48
N SER A 68 -11.09 -15.18 10.57
CA SER A 68 -11.47 -16.43 11.24
C SER A 68 -12.38 -17.27 10.35
N HIS A 69 -12.37 -18.60 10.56
CA HIS A 69 -13.26 -19.48 9.82
C HIS A 69 -14.72 -19.12 10.01
N GLN A 70 -15.08 -18.58 11.16
CA GLN A 70 -16.48 -18.19 11.44
C GLN A 70 -16.94 -17.01 10.56
N ALA A 71 -16.01 -16.13 10.16
CA ALA A 71 -16.31 -14.97 9.32
C ALA A 71 -16.21 -15.29 7.83
N ALA A 72 -15.70 -16.45 7.45
CA ALA A 72 -15.50 -16.86 6.06
C ALA A 72 -16.67 -17.67 5.54
N THR A 73 -16.83 -17.74 4.20
CA THR A 73 -17.81 -18.61 3.59
C THR A 73 -17.40 -20.08 3.80
N SER A 74 -18.40 -20.99 3.74
CA SER A 74 -18.13 -22.41 3.94
C SER A 74 -17.16 -23.00 2.91
N ILE A 75 -17.15 -22.48 1.69
CA ILE A 75 -16.21 -22.93 0.64
C ILE A 75 -14.78 -22.56 1.02
N VAL A 76 -14.57 -21.34 1.48
CA VAL A 76 -13.26 -20.86 1.90
C VAL A 76 -12.77 -21.64 3.13
N ARG A 77 -13.66 -21.86 4.12
CA ARG A 77 -13.31 -22.58 5.34
C ARG A 77 -12.79 -23.99 5.11
N ARG A 78 -13.33 -24.69 4.09
CA ARG A 78 -12.96 -26.08 3.81
C ARG A 78 -11.51 -26.24 3.36
N ASN A 79 -10.94 -25.23 2.71
CA ASN A 79 -9.65 -25.32 2.05
C ASN A 79 -8.56 -24.46 2.68
N MET A 80 -8.87 -23.73 3.75
CA MET A 80 -7.94 -22.75 4.34
C MET A 80 -7.70 -23.06 5.82
N PRO A 81 -6.48 -22.74 6.31
CA PRO A 81 -6.21 -22.86 7.74
C PRO A 81 -7.03 -21.85 8.55
N ASP A 82 -7.13 -22.05 9.85
CA ASP A 82 -7.75 -21.09 10.77
C ASP A 82 -6.65 -20.49 11.65
N PRO A 83 -6.39 -19.16 11.63
CA PRO A 83 -7.09 -18.15 10.83
C PRO A 83 -6.66 -18.18 9.36
N ILE A 84 -7.53 -17.65 8.49
CA ILE A 84 -7.27 -17.59 7.05
C ILE A 84 -6.37 -16.39 6.76
N PRO A 85 -5.17 -16.56 6.19
CA PRO A 85 -4.29 -15.44 5.84
C PRO A 85 -4.87 -14.65 4.67
N VAL A 86 -4.88 -13.32 4.80
CA VAL A 86 -5.37 -12.41 3.76
C VAL A 86 -4.46 -11.21 3.66
N MET A 87 -4.53 -10.49 2.51
CA MET A 87 -3.92 -9.18 2.33
C MET A 87 -5.02 -8.13 2.38
N VAL A 88 -4.82 -7.12 3.21
CA VAL A 88 -5.81 -6.06 3.41
C VAL A 88 -5.30 -4.78 2.76
N LEU A 89 -6.15 -4.14 1.93
CA LEU A 89 -5.85 -2.80 1.44
C LEU A 89 -6.05 -1.82 2.59
N ALA A 90 -4.95 -1.38 3.17
CA ALA A 90 -4.97 -0.56 4.38
C ALA A 90 -5.06 0.93 4.07
N ARG A 91 -4.45 1.38 2.95
CA ARG A 91 -4.40 2.80 2.57
C ARG A 91 -4.43 2.94 1.06
N LEU A 92 -5.09 4.01 0.59
CA LEU A 92 -5.12 4.38 -0.82
C LEU A 92 -5.22 5.89 -0.91
N ALA A 93 -4.29 6.52 -1.62
CA ALA A 93 -4.27 7.97 -1.78
C ALA A 93 -3.74 8.37 -3.14
N VAL A 94 -4.27 9.46 -3.69
CA VAL A 94 -3.86 10.04 -4.97
C VAL A 94 -3.66 11.54 -4.78
N ASP A 95 -2.52 12.00 -5.24
CA ASP A 95 -2.19 13.43 -5.25
C ASP A 95 -3.08 14.19 -6.25
#